data_f2256a2936c219fac81f6d63ce813752
#
_entry.id   f2256a2936c219fac81f6d63ce813752
#
_cell.length_a   1.000
_cell.length_b   1.000
_cell.length_c   1.000
_cell.angle_alpha   90.00
_cell.angle_beta   90.00
_cell.angle_gamma   90.00
#
_symmetry.space_group_name_H-M   'P 1'
#
loop_
_entity.id
_entity.type
_entity.pdbx_description
1 polymer ?
#
loop_
_entity_poly.entity_id
_entity_poly.type
_entity_poly.pdbx_seq_one_letter_code
_entity_poly.pdbx_strand_id
1 'polypeptide(L)'
;MNSPHGSGLRAVVAIATVAAATLLAGCTFMAVQTAPAKPPAATRSETALRADTLFWKTLHDGDYDGISRAMQAVKGAYLQTPGDAVTAAHVGFLHIWRLAESARQESLSPAITDDAVLARKFFSEAVALDPSEARFQGFLASSMLAEAAIHKDEKLTRQGYFKMLDAIDAWPEFNLFTAGYVMSPQPADSARFKEGLAWQWRTLDECAGTTVDRRNPSFAAYMGLDTRTGPKRVCWNSWIAPHNFEGFFMNMGDMLVKAGDWATAQTIYANAKLSPDYAQWKFKGVLEERITRAEANVAAFNLASRGRGAGDAVIMNHSRFACSGCHQR
;
A
#
# COMPACT_ATOMS: atom_id res chain seq x y z
N MET A 1 54.45 -1.38 55.60
CA MET A 1 54.78 -1.98 54.30
C MET A 1 53.45 -2.47 53.70
N ASN A 2 52.83 -1.63 52.86
CA ASN A 2 51.54 -1.98 52.17
C ASN A 2 51.86 -2.53 50.78
N SER A 3 51.44 -3.74 50.51
CA SER A 3 51.61 -4.43 49.20
C SER A 3 50.67 -3.88 48.14
N PRO A 4 51.12 -3.49 46.91
CA PRO A 4 50.30 -2.96 45.84
C PRO A 4 49.97 -4.03 44.80
N HIS A 5 49.66 -5.29 45.17
CA HIS A 5 49.42 -6.38 44.15
C HIS A 5 47.99 -6.70 43.82
N GLY A 6 47.00 -5.95 44.34
CA GLY A 6 45.60 -6.27 44.12
C GLY A 6 44.91 -5.61 42.90
N SER A 7 45.45 -4.51 42.35
CA SER A 7 44.78 -3.72 41.29
C SER A 7 45.01 -4.23 39.87
N GLY A 8 46.17 -4.81 39.59
CA GLY A 8 46.49 -5.30 38.25
C GLY A 8 45.67 -6.54 37.80
N LEU A 9 45.45 -7.47 38.74
CA LEU A 9 44.69 -8.70 38.43
C LEU A 9 43.23 -8.44 38.13
N ARG A 10 42.61 -7.48 38.83
CA ARG A 10 41.22 -7.07 38.59
C ARG A 10 41.05 -6.36 37.24
N ALA A 11 42.02 -5.55 36.82
CA ALA A 11 41.97 -4.90 35.50
C ALA A 11 42.14 -5.88 34.35
N VAL A 12 43.06 -6.87 34.50
CA VAL A 12 43.26 -7.91 33.46
C VAL A 12 42.03 -8.81 33.31
N VAL A 13 41.38 -9.20 34.42
CA VAL A 13 40.14 -9.99 34.39
C VAL A 13 38.97 -9.19 33.73
N ALA A 14 38.86 -7.90 34.05
CA ALA A 14 37.82 -7.06 33.43
C ALA A 14 38.04 -6.87 31.93
N ILE A 15 39.27 -6.70 31.46
CA ILE A 15 39.57 -6.60 30.02
C ILE A 15 39.32 -7.93 29.31
N ALA A 16 39.69 -9.05 29.92
CA ALA A 16 39.42 -10.39 29.31
C ALA A 16 37.95 -10.71 29.23
N THR A 17 37.11 -10.30 30.19
CA THR A 17 35.64 -10.49 30.14
C THR A 17 34.97 -9.60 29.10
N VAL A 18 35.41 -8.35 28.96
CA VAL A 18 34.90 -7.46 27.91
C VAL A 18 35.28 -7.97 26.50
N ALA A 19 36.53 -8.42 26.32
CA ALA A 19 36.98 -8.98 25.05
C ALA A 19 36.24 -10.28 24.69
N ALA A 20 35.98 -11.16 25.66
CA ALA A 20 35.17 -12.38 25.43
C ALA A 20 33.71 -12.06 25.10
N ALA A 21 33.09 -11.07 25.75
CA ALA A 21 31.75 -10.62 25.48
C ALA A 21 31.61 -10.00 24.09
N THR A 22 32.58 -9.22 23.63
CA THR A 22 32.60 -8.64 22.28
C THR A 22 32.82 -9.69 21.18
N LEU A 23 33.64 -10.70 21.43
CA LEU A 23 33.84 -11.82 20.51
C LEU A 23 32.58 -12.67 20.39
N LEU A 24 31.88 -12.98 21.46
CA LEU A 24 30.64 -13.73 21.46
C LEU A 24 29.53 -12.95 20.77
N ALA A 25 29.40 -11.64 21.00
CA ALA A 25 28.45 -10.78 20.29
C ALA A 25 28.76 -10.70 18.79
N GLY A 26 30.05 -10.66 18.42
CA GLY A 26 30.50 -10.72 17.04
C GLY A 26 30.15 -12.05 16.36
N CYS A 27 30.35 -13.18 17.02
CA CYS A 27 29.97 -14.50 16.48
C CYS A 27 28.47 -14.64 16.29
N THR A 28 27.65 -14.17 17.24
CA THR A 28 26.19 -14.19 17.12
C THR A 28 25.72 -13.32 15.96
N PHE A 29 26.24 -12.10 15.85
CA PHE A 29 25.94 -11.20 14.76
C PHE A 29 26.33 -11.82 13.40
N MET A 30 27.54 -12.35 13.28
CA MET A 30 27.99 -13.03 12.06
C MET A 30 27.11 -14.24 11.71
N ALA A 31 26.78 -15.10 12.67
CA ALA A 31 25.93 -16.26 12.46
C ALA A 31 24.54 -15.87 11.91
N VAL A 32 23.96 -14.76 12.41
CA VAL A 32 22.68 -14.26 11.93
C VAL A 32 22.82 -13.64 10.53
N GLN A 33 23.87 -12.83 10.30
CA GLN A 33 24.07 -12.16 9.00
C GLN A 33 24.48 -13.11 7.87
N THR A 34 25.14 -14.22 8.20
CA THR A 34 25.55 -15.24 7.22
C THR A 34 24.56 -16.38 7.08
N ALA A 35 23.41 -16.33 7.79
CA ALA A 35 22.36 -17.32 7.62
C ALA A 35 21.88 -17.33 6.17
N PRO A 36 21.71 -18.52 5.55
CA PRO A 36 21.26 -18.60 4.17
C PRO A 36 19.86 -17.96 4.03
N ALA A 37 19.71 -17.11 3.02
CA ALA A 37 18.40 -16.57 2.66
C ALA A 37 17.46 -17.70 2.22
N LYS A 38 16.16 -17.52 2.43
CA LYS A 38 15.13 -18.41 1.88
C LYS A 38 15.26 -18.40 0.35
N PRO A 39 15.41 -19.56 -0.30
CA PRO A 39 15.55 -19.60 -1.75
C PRO A 39 14.20 -19.28 -2.42
N PRO A 40 14.18 -18.46 -3.49
CA PRO A 40 12.98 -18.27 -4.29
C PRO A 40 12.61 -19.58 -5.00
N ALA A 41 11.29 -19.82 -5.14
CA ALA A 41 10.78 -20.95 -5.89
C ALA A 41 11.07 -20.77 -7.39
N ALA A 42 11.63 -21.79 -8.03
CA ALA A 42 11.91 -21.74 -9.46
C ALA A 42 10.62 -21.73 -10.32
N THR A 43 9.56 -22.37 -9.82
CA THR A 43 8.25 -22.43 -10.49
C THR A 43 7.13 -22.34 -9.46
N ARG A 44 5.97 -21.86 -9.88
CA ARG A 44 4.78 -21.85 -9.05
C ARG A 44 4.07 -23.21 -9.09
N SER A 45 3.69 -23.73 -7.93
CA SER A 45 2.97 -25.00 -7.83
C SER A 45 1.51 -24.89 -8.33
N GLU A 46 0.90 -26.01 -8.70
CA GLU A 46 -0.54 -26.02 -9.03
C GLU A 46 -1.42 -25.50 -7.88
N THR A 47 -1.06 -25.81 -6.63
CA THR A 47 -1.78 -25.29 -5.46
C THR A 47 -1.69 -23.78 -5.39
N ALA A 48 -0.50 -23.20 -5.67
CA ALA A 48 -0.32 -21.74 -5.74
C ALA A 48 -1.15 -21.12 -6.85
N LEU A 49 -1.20 -21.73 -8.03
CA LEU A 49 -2.01 -21.21 -9.15
C LEU A 49 -3.52 -21.28 -8.89
N ARG A 50 -4.00 -22.35 -8.23
CA ARG A 50 -5.41 -22.44 -7.80
C ARG A 50 -5.75 -21.40 -6.73
N ALA A 51 -4.86 -21.20 -5.76
CA ALA A 51 -5.03 -20.17 -4.72
C ALA A 51 -5.02 -18.76 -5.32
N ASP A 52 -4.18 -18.53 -6.33
CA ASP A 52 -4.10 -17.28 -7.11
C ASP A 52 -5.45 -16.99 -7.81
N THR A 53 -6.01 -17.96 -8.49
CA THR A 53 -7.32 -17.84 -9.14
C THR A 53 -8.42 -17.46 -8.14
N LEU A 54 -8.44 -18.10 -6.97
CA LEU A 54 -9.41 -17.78 -5.92
C LEU A 54 -9.17 -16.38 -5.33
N PHE A 55 -7.91 -15.99 -5.10
CA PHE A 55 -7.55 -14.64 -4.63
C PHE A 55 -8.10 -13.57 -5.57
N TRP A 56 -7.77 -13.66 -6.87
CA TRP A 56 -8.20 -12.68 -7.86
C TRP A 56 -9.73 -12.64 -8.02
N LYS A 57 -10.37 -13.81 -8.03
CA LYS A 57 -11.84 -13.86 -8.06
C LYS A 57 -12.45 -13.14 -6.85
N THR A 58 -11.98 -13.45 -5.64
CA THR A 58 -12.47 -12.84 -4.40
C THR A 58 -12.30 -11.31 -4.43
N LEU A 59 -11.14 -10.84 -4.90
CA LEU A 59 -10.82 -9.42 -4.98
C LEU A 59 -11.68 -8.69 -6.04
N HIS A 60 -11.75 -9.24 -7.26
CA HIS A 60 -12.51 -8.63 -8.35
C HIS A 60 -14.03 -8.69 -8.14
N ASP A 61 -14.53 -9.67 -7.43
CA ASP A 61 -15.94 -9.71 -7.02
C ASP A 61 -16.25 -8.70 -5.88
N GLY A 62 -15.23 -8.16 -5.22
CA GLY A 62 -15.36 -7.35 -4.00
C GLY A 62 -15.95 -8.16 -2.84
N ASP A 63 -15.72 -9.48 -2.85
CA ASP A 63 -16.23 -10.44 -1.85
C ASP A 63 -15.41 -10.34 -0.55
N TYR A 64 -15.69 -9.29 0.26
CA TYR A 64 -15.00 -9.08 1.52
C TYR A 64 -15.19 -10.25 2.50
N ASP A 65 -16.35 -10.85 2.53
CA ASP A 65 -16.67 -11.99 3.40
C ASP A 65 -15.91 -13.24 2.95
N GLY A 66 -15.60 -13.33 1.66
CA GLY A 66 -14.77 -14.39 1.07
C GLY A 66 -13.28 -14.32 1.43
N ILE A 67 -12.79 -13.21 2.02
CA ILE A 67 -11.38 -13.04 2.41
C ILE A 67 -10.88 -14.22 3.25
N SER A 68 -11.66 -14.71 4.20
CA SER A 68 -11.23 -15.80 5.08
C SER A 68 -10.96 -17.09 4.30
N ARG A 69 -11.78 -17.41 3.30
CA ARG A 69 -11.62 -18.57 2.41
C ARG A 69 -10.41 -18.40 1.48
N ALA A 70 -10.25 -17.22 0.87
CA ALA A 70 -9.09 -16.90 0.06
C ALA A 70 -7.80 -16.97 0.88
N MET A 71 -7.80 -16.44 2.11
CA MET A 71 -6.66 -16.48 3.04
C MET A 71 -6.24 -17.92 3.38
N GLN A 72 -7.19 -18.84 3.61
CA GLN A 72 -6.90 -20.26 3.87
C GLN A 72 -6.21 -20.89 2.66
N ALA A 73 -6.72 -20.66 1.45
CA ALA A 73 -6.14 -21.21 0.23
C ALA A 73 -4.72 -20.68 -0.02
N VAL A 74 -4.55 -19.35 0.07
CA VAL A 74 -3.24 -18.70 -0.19
C VAL A 74 -2.22 -19.09 0.89
N LYS A 75 -2.59 -19.11 2.18
CA LYS A 75 -1.71 -19.58 3.25
C LYS A 75 -1.37 -21.07 3.11
N GLY A 76 -2.31 -21.91 2.70
CA GLY A 76 -2.05 -23.33 2.41
C GLY A 76 -1.02 -23.51 1.30
N ALA A 77 -1.14 -22.75 0.22
CA ALA A 77 -0.16 -22.74 -0.87
C ALA A 77 1.21 -22.22 -0.41
N TYR A 78 1.23 -21.14 0.37
CA TYR A 78 2.45 -20.59 0.95
C TYR A 78 3.19 -21.61 1.84
N LEU A 79 2.49 -22.37 2.68
CA LEU A 79 3.10 -23.37 3.54
C LEU A 79 3.70 -24.55 2.75
N GLN A 80 3.13 -24.87 1.58
CA GLN A 80 3.69 -25.89 0.68
C GLN A 80 4.92 -25.39 -0.08
N THR A 81 4.92 -24.13 -0.48
CA THR A 81 6.02 -23.53 -1.26
C THR A 81 6.35 -22.13 -0.70
N PRO A 82 7.04 -22.06 0.45
CA PRO A 82 7.32 -20.79 1.11
C PRO A 82 8.22 -19.83 0.32
N GLY A 83 8.87 -20.31 -0.76
CA GLY A 83 9.69 -19.52 -1.68
C GLY A 83 8.91 -18.84 -2.81
N ASP A 84 7.57 -19.00 -2.90
CA ASP A 84 6.76 -18.32 -3.92
C ASP A 84 6.45 -16.89 -3.48
N ALA A 85 7.15 -15.91 -4.09
CA ALA A 85 7.01 -14.49 -3.81
C ALA A 85 5.59 -13.97 -4.04
N VAL A 86 4.92 -14.42 -5.11
CA VAL A 86 3.56 -13.99 -5.45
C VAL A 86 2.57 -14.49 -4.39
N THR A 87 2.70 -15.74 -3.96
CA THR A 87 1.84 -16.28 -2.90
C THR A 87 2.03 -15.54 -1.59
N ALA A 88 3.29 -15.21 -1.23
CA ALA A 88 3.57 -14.37 -0.06
C ALA A 88 2.91 -12.98 -0.20
N ALA A 89 3.04 -12.32 -1.36
CA ALA A 89 2.41 -11.02 -1.61
C ALA A 89 0.88 -11.09 -1.49
N HIS A 90 0.23 -12.14 -1.99
CA HIS A 90 -1.22 -12.31 -1.87
C HIS A 90 -1.68 -12.48 -0.42
N VAL A 91 -0.91 -13.17 0.44
CA VAL A 91 -1.20 -13.19 1.89
C VAL A 91 -1.14 -11.78 2.46
N GLY A 92 -0.08 -11.03 2.14
CA GLY A 92 0.08 -9.62 2.56
C GLY A 92 -1.08 -8.76 2.09
N PHE A 93 -1.52 -8.93 0.84
CA PHE A 93 -2.61 -8.17 0.25
C PHE A 93 -3.96 -8.41 0.93
N LEU A 94 -4.28 -9.65 1.28
CA LEU A 94 -5.51 -9.98 2.00
C LEU A 94 -5.53 -9.35 3.40
N HIS A 95 -4.38 -9.23 4.06
CA HIS A 95 -4.26 -8.48 5.32
C HIS A 95 -4.43 -6.97 5.11
N ILE A 96 -3.83 -6.38 4.03
CA ILE A 96 -4.08 -4.97 3.68
C ILE A 96 -5.57 -4.71 3.43
N TRP A 97 -6.26 -5.61 2.74
CA TRP A 97 -7.68 -5.43 2.44
C TRP A 97 -8.53 -5.35 3.71
N ARG A 98 -8.30 -6.28 4.68
CA ARG A 98 -8.96 -6.21 5.98
C ARG A 98 -8.67 -4.90 6.72
N LEU A 99 -7.42 -4.47 6.70
CA LEU A 99 -6.99 -3.22 7.33
C LEU A 99 -7.67 -2.00 6.67
N ALA A 100 -7.62 -1.90 5.35
CA ALA A 100 -8.13 -0.75 4.60
C ALA A 100 -9.66 -0.62 4.68
N GLU A 101 -10.40 -1.73 4.68
CA GLU A 101 -11.86 -1.73 4.78
C GLU A 101 -12.37 -2.05 6.19
N SER A 102 -11.55 -1.79 7.21
CA SER A 102 -11.94 -1.99 8.62
C SER A 102 -13.19 -1.18 9.03
N ALA A 103 -13.50 -0.10 8.32
CA ALA A 103 -14.76 0.66 8.49
C ALA A 103 -16.04 -0.13 8.16
N ARG A 104 -15.93 -1.37 7.61
CA ARG A 104 -17.06 -2.30 7.49
C ARG A 104 -17.50 -2.86 8.83
N GLN A 105 -16.63 -2.88 9.82
CA GLN A 105 -16.92 -3.36 11.16
C GLN A 105 -17.57 -2.26 12.00
N GLU A 106 -18.56 -2.60 12.81
CA GLU A 106 -19.22 -1.64 13.72
C GLU A 106 -18.25 -1.11 14.78
N SER A 107 -17.30 -1.94 15.20
CA SER A 107 -16.24 -1.56 16.12
C SER A 107 -14.89 -2.02 15.59
N LEU A 108 -13.87 -1.20 15.78
CA LEU A 108 -12.51 -1.53 15.38
C LEU A 108 -11.99 -2.71 16.24
N SER A 109 -11.76 -3.85 15.61
CA SER A 109 -11.19 -5.02 16.29
C SER A 109 -9.71 -4.77 16.63
N PRO A 110 -9.25 -5.17 17.84
CA PRO A 110 -7.82 -5.18 18.18
C PRO A 110 -6.95 -5.97 17.18
N ALA A 111 -7.53 -6.96 16.48
CA ALA A 111 -6.84 -7.75 15.44
C ALA A 111 -6.36 -6.90 14.25
N ILE A 112 -6.75 -5.63 14.14
CA ILE A 112 -6.24 -4.72 13.13
C ILE A 112 -4.73 -4.52 13.22
N THR A 113 -4.16 -4.64 14.42
CA THR A 113 -2.70 -4.60 14.62
C THR A 113 -2.02 -5.82 14.02
N ASP A 114 -2.65 -6.99 14.13
CA ASP A 114 -2.15 -8.22 13.52
C ASP A 114 -2.20 -8.13 11.99
N ASP A 115 -3.28 -7.60 11.43
CA ASP A 115 -3.39 -7.40 9.99
C ASP A 115 -2.32 -6.44 9.47
N ALA A 116 -2.01 -5.36 10.19
CA ALA A 116 -0.95 -4.42 9.81
C ALA A 116 0.45 -5.08 9.82
N VAL A 117 0.79 -5.76 10.94
CA VAL A 117 2.09 -6.45 11.11
C VAL A 117 2.26 -7.59 10.11
N LEU A 118 1.21 -8.38 9.88
CA LEU A 118 1.27 -9.51 8.94
C LEU A 118 1.34 -9.04 7.49
N ALA A 119 0.65 -7.96 7.11
CA ALA A 119 0.80 -7.36 5.80
C ALA A 119 2.26 -6.99 5.53
N ARG A 120 2.89 -6.22 6.43
CA ARG A 120 4.30 -5.84 6.31
C ARG A 120 5.22 -7.06 6.27
N LYS A 121 5.01 -8.05 7.15
CA LYS A 121 5.81 -9.29 7.17
C LYS A 121 5.80 -10.00 5.82
N PHE A 122 4.62 -10.23 5.25
CA PHE A 122 4.50 -10.99 4.02
C PHE A 122 4.98 -10.23 2.80
N PHE A 123 4.80 -8.90 2.74
CA PHE A 123 5.42 -8.09 1.68
C PHE A 123 6.94 -7.98 1.83
N SER A 124 7.47 -7.91 3.07
CA SER A 124 8.92 -7.97 3.30
C SER A 124 9.51 -9.28 2.77
N GLU A 125 8.80 -10.37 2.96
CA GLU A 125 9.20 -11.69 2.46
C GLU A 125 9.09 -11.76 0.93
N ALA A 126 8.02 -11.24 0.35
CA ALA A 126 7.86 -11.19 -1.11
C ALA A 126 8.98 -10.38 -1.77
N VAL A 127 9.36 -9.23 -1.20
CA VAL A 127 10.50 -8.42 -1.68
C VAL A 127 11.84 -9.15 -1.52
N ALA A 128 12.02 -9.90 -0.42
CA ALA A 128 13.25 -10.68 -0.23
C ALA A 128 13.37 -11.82 -1.26
N LEU A 129 12.25 -12.42 -1.68
CA LEU A 129 12.19 -13.49 -2.67
C LEU A 129 12.26 -12.97 -4.11
N ASP A 130 11.70 -11.80 -4.39
CA ASP A 130 11.76 -11.14 -5.68
C ASP A 130 11.98 -9.62 -5.50
N PRO A 131 13.25 -9.21 -5.35
CA PRO A 131 13.59 -7.81 -5.16
C PRO A 131 13.42 -6.96 -6.42
N SER A 132 13.21 -7.57 -7.58
CA SER A 132 13.00 -6.85 -8.85
C SER A 132 11.54 -6.43 -9.05
N GLU A 133 10.58 -7.00 -8.30
CA GLU A 133 9.17 -6.69 -8.46
C GLU A 133 8.80 -5.40 -7.69
N ALA A 134 8.78 -4.29 -8.41
CA ALA A 134 8.57 -2.96 -7.86
C ALA A 134 7.19 -2.80 -7.19
N ARG A 135 6.17 -3.59 -7.57
CA ARG A 135 4.85 -3.59 -6.90
C ARG A 135 4.95 -4.06 -5.47
N PHE A 136 5.74 -5.11 -5.22
CA PHE A 136 5.95 -5.63 -3.85
C PHE A 136 6.68 -4.61 -2.98
N GLN A 137 7.62 -3.85 -3.55
CA GLN A 137 8.31 -2.77 -2.85
C GLN A 137 7.33 -1.67 -2.43
N GLY A 138 6.43 -1.23 -3.33
CA GLY A 138 5.41 -0.23 -3.04
C GLY A 138 4.41 -0.70 -1.97
N PHE A 139 3.95 -1.95 -2.03
CA PHE A 139 3.07 -2.52 -1.00
C PHE A 139 3.78 -2.73 0.33
N LEU A 140 5.07 -3.10 0.34
CA LEU A 140 5.85 -3.14 1.56
C LEU A 140 5.92 -1.76 2.21
N ALA A 141 6.26 -0.73 1.43
CA ALA A 141 6.33 0.64 1.91
C ALA A 141 4.98 1.12 2.48
N SER A 142 3.87 0.83 1.76
CA SER A 142 2.51 1.15 2.21
C SER A 142 2.16 0.45 3.51
N SER A 143 2.52 -0.83 3.65
CA SER A 143 2.28 -1.61 4.88
C SER A 143 3.08 -1.07 6.05
N MET A 144 4.35 -0.65 5.83
CA MET A 144 5.17 0.00 6.86
C MET A 144 4.54 1.30 7.33
N LEU A 145 4.05 2.14 6.43
CA LEU A 145 3.40 3.40 6.76
C LEU A 145 2.07 3.18 7.50
N ALA A 146 1.29 2.18 7.12
CA ALA A 146 0.03 1.84 7.78
C ALA A 146 0.26 1.32 9.21
N GLU A 147 1.21 0.39 9.40
CA GLU A 147 1.59 -0.11 10.72
C GLU A 147 2.16 1.00 11.59
N ALA A 148 3.05 1.84 11.04
CA ALA A 148 3.63 2.97 11.75
C ALA A 148 2.57 3.97 12.24
N ALA A 149 1.53 4.22 11.43
CA ALA A 149 0.43 5.11 11.82
C ALA A 149 -0.38 4.56 12.99
N ILE A 150 -0.63 3.24 13.03
CA ILE A 150 -1.33 2.57 14.13
C ILE A 150 -0.50 2.63 15.41
N HIS A 151 0.77 2.27 15.33
CA HIS A 151 1.68 2.18 16.48
C HIS A 151 2.35 3.51 16.84
N LYS A 152 2.16 4.57 16.03
CA LYS A 152 2.84 5.88 16.15
C LYS A 152 4.36 5.75 16.17
N ASP A 153 4.89 4.86 15.34
CA ASP A 153 6.32 4.59 15.19
C ASP A 153 6.94 5.49 14.12
N GLU A 154 7.60 6.56 14.58
CA GLU A 154 8.26 7.52 13.68
C GLU A 154 9.45 6.90 12.93
N LYS A 155 10.17 5.95 13.52
CA LYS A 155 11.28 5.26 12.83
C LYS A 155 10.74 4.44 11.65
N LEU A 156 9.70 3.66 11.89
CA LEU A 156 9.05 2.87 10.84
C LEU A 156 8.41 3.78 9.78
N THR A 157 7.85 4.93 10.18
CA THR A 157 7.32 5.95 9.25
C THR A 157 8.40 6.42 8.28
N ARG A 158 9.59 6.78 8.77
CA ARG A 158 10.70 7.22 7.91
C ARG A 158 11.20 6.10 7.00
N GLN A 159 11.35 4.89 7.54
CA GLN A 159 11.75 3.73 6.75
C GLN A 159 10.75 3.45 5.61
N GLY A 160 9.45 3.47 5.91
CA GLY A 160 8.39 3.29 4.92
C GLY A 160 8.39 4.40 3.86
N TYR A 161 8.60 5.65 4.26
CA TYR A 161 8.66 6.78 3.34
C TYR A 161 9.80 6.64 2.33
N PHE A 162 11.04 6.39 2.79
CA PHE A 162 12.17 6.23 1.86
C PHE A 162 12.02 4.99 0.98
N LYS A 163 11.49 3.90 1.52
CA LYS A 163 11.19 2.72 0.70
C LYS A 163 10.13 3.00 -0.35
N MET A 164 9.18 3.90 -0.08
CA MET A 164 8.20 4.33 -1.08
C MET A 164 8.85 5.13 -2.20
N LEU A 165 9.84 5.99 -1.89
CA LEU A 165 10.60 6.70 -2.92
C LEU A 165 11.38 5.72 -3.81
N ASP A 166 12.05 4.72 -3.21
CA ASP A 166 12.73 3.67 -3.98
C ASP A 166 11.76 2.91 -4.90
N ALA A 167 10.56 2.61 -4.43
CA ALA A 167 9.54 1.94 -5.23
C ALA A 167 9.01 2.82 -6.38
N ILE A 168 8.84 4.13 -6.15
CA ILE A 168 8.47 5.11 -7.20
C ILE A 168 9.57 5.15 -8.26
N ASP A 169 10.83 5.21 -7.88
CA ASP A 169 11.95 5.25 -8.82
C ASP A 169 12.05 3.96 -9.65
N ALA A 170 11.72 2.80 -9.04
CA ALA A 170 11.74 1.51 -9.73
C ALA A 170 10.59 1.35 -10.75
N TRP A 171 9.40 1.87 -10.48
CA TRP A 171 8.27 1.85 -11.43
C TRP A 171 7.29 3.00 -11.12
N PRO A 172 7.53 4.21 -11.67
CA PRO A 172 6.72 5.39 -11.34
C PRO A 172 5.25 5.26 -11.72
N GLU A 173 4.92 4.72 -12.90
CA GLU A 173 3.55 4.60 -13.38
C GLU A 173 2.65 3.77 -12.44
N PHE A 174 3.23 2.82 -11.71
CA PHE A 174 2.52 2.02 -10.73
C PHE A 174 2.57 2.66 -9.33
N ASN A 175 3.76 3.02 -8.85
CA ASN A 175 3.96 3.32 -7.44
C ASN A 175 3.61 4.75 -7.05
N LEU A 176 3.56 5.71 -7.99
CA LEU A 176 3.08 7.06 -7.72
C LEU A 176 1.62 7.07 -7.23
N PHE A 177 0.75 6.24 -7.86
CA PHE A 177 -0.63 6.09 -7.40
C PHE A 177 -0.68 5.52 -5.99
N THR A 178 0.02 4.41 -5.75
CA THR A 178 0.06 3.75 -4.43
C THR A 178 0.55 4.72 -3.34
N ALA A 179 1.60 5.49 -3.63
CA ALA A 179 2.15 6.48 -2.72
C ALA A 179 1.15 7.61 -2.42
N GLY A 180 0.55 8.20 -3.44
CA GLY A 180 -0.46 9.25 -3.27
C GLY A 180 -1.69 8.75 -2.51
N TYR A 181 -2.15 7.53 -2.78
CA TYR A 181 -3.25 6.90 -2.07
C TYR A 181 -2.98 6.77 -0.57
N VAL A 182 -1.80 6.29 -0.19
CA VAL A 182 -1.40 6.12 1.22
C VAL A 182 -1.28 7.47 1.95
N MET A 183 -0.95 8.55 1.23
CA MET A 183 -0.87 9.90 1.80
C MET A 183 -2.23 10.61 1.89
N SER A 184 -3.27 10.12 1.22
CA SER A 184 -4.59 10.77 1.17
C SER A 184 -5.27 10.97 2.54
N PRO A 185 -5.07 10.13 3.58
CA PRO A 185 -5.62 10.36 4.91
C PRO A 185 -5.00 11.53 5.68
N GLN A 186 -3.79 11.95 5.31
CA GLN A 186 -3.06 13.01 6.03
C GLN A 186 -3.84 14.33 6.04
N PRO A 187 -3.64 15.22 7.03
CA PRO A 187 -4.25 16.55 7.03
C PRO A 187 -3.96 17.31 5.73
N ALA A 188 -4.97 18.00 5.18
CA ALA A 188 -4.88 18.66 3.87
C ALA A 188 -3.77 19.72 3.79
N ASP A 189 -3.46 20.38 4.91
CA ASP A 189 -2.41 21.39 5.03
C ASP A 189 -1.00 20.79 5.21
N SER A 190 -0.89 19.49 5.52
CA SER A 190 0.39 18.82 5.76
C SER A 190 1.23 18.70 4.48
N ALA A 191 2.56 18.73 4.66
CA ALA A 191 3.51 18.52 3.56
C ALA A 191 3.31 17.15 2.89
N ARG A 192 3.02 16.11 3.67
CA ARG A 192 2.81 14.74 3.18
C ARG A 192 1.56 14.61 2.31
N PHE A 193 0.47 15.28 2.68
CA PHE A 193 -0.73 15.29 1.84
C PHE A 193 -0.47 16.01 0.51
N LYS A 194 0.16 17.18 0.56
CA LYS A 194 0.49 17.97 -0.64
C LYS A 194 1.42 17.20 -1.58
N GLU A 195 2.41 16.52 -1.04
CA GLU A 195 3.29 15.63 -1.81
C GLU A 195 2.51 14.45 -2.42
N GLY A 196 1.63 13.80 -1.64
CA GLY A 196 0.76 12.74 -2.14
C GLY A 196 -0.15 13.19 -3.28
N LEU A 197 -0.71 14.39 -3.20
CA LEU A 197 -1.50 14.97 -4.30
C LEU A 197 -0.62 15.29 -5.52
N ALA A 198 0.60 15.76 -5.32
CA ALA A 198 1.56 15.96 -6.40
C ALA A 198 1.93 14.63 -7.10
N TRP A 199 2.03 13.53 -6.36
CA TRP A 199 2.24 12.19 -6.93
C TRP A 199 1.05 11.72 -7.76
N GLN A 200 -0.19 12.01 -7.34
CA GLN A 200 -1.37 11.71 -8.17
C GLN A 200 -1.34 12.47 -9.50
N TRP A 201 -0.97 13.73 -9.46
CA TRP A 201 -0.78 14.52 -10.68
C TRP A 201 0.34 13.95 -11.57
N ARG A 202 1.45 13.58 -10.96
CA ARG A 202 2.55 12.96 -11.70
C ARG A 202 2.14 11.60 -12.31
N THR A 203 1.27 10.83 -11.65
CA THR A 203 0.70 9.60 -12.25
C THR A 203 0.02 9.91 -13.60
N LEU A 204 -0.80 10.97 -13.66
CA LEU A 204 -1.44 11.37 -14.92
C LEU A 204 -0.42 11.80 -15.97
N ASP A 205 0.61 12.56 -15.58
CA ASP A 205 1.65 13.03 -16.49
C ASP A 205 2.45 11.85 -17.07
N GLU A 206 2.87 10.90 -16.24
CA GLU A 206 3.59 9.70 -16.68
C GLU A 206 2.72 8.88 -17.65
N CYS A 207 1.44 8.68 -17.33
CA CYS A 207 0.52 7.94 -18.19
C CYS A 207 0.26 8.68 -19.52
N ALA A 208 0.03 9.99 -19.49
CA ALA A 208 -0.17 10.80 -20.67
C ALA A 208 1.13 10.97 -21.52
N GLY A 209 2.30 10.81 -20.90
CA GLY A 209 3.60 11.11 -21.53
C GLY A 209 3.85 12.60 -21.73
N THR A 210 3.10 13.45 -21.07
CA THR A 210 3.18 14.91 -21.09
C THR A 210 2.52 15.48 -19.85
N THR A 211 2.82 16.74 -19.52
CA THR A 211 2.14 17.43 -18.43
C THR A 211 0.67 17.69 -18.81
N VAL A 212 -0.24 17.07 -18.06
CA VAL A 212 -1.69 17.28 -18.21
C VAL A 212 -2.06 18.70 -17.77
N ASP A 213 -2.95 19.37 -18.51
CA ASP A 213 -3.41 20.72 -18.14
C ASP A 213 -4.18 20.70 -16.81
N ARG A 214 -3.61 21.34 -15.80
CA ARG A 214 -4.19 21.42 -14.45
C ARG A 214 -5.47 22.25 -14.37
N ARG A 215 -5.70 23.13 -15.35
CA ARG A 215 -6.91 23.97 -15.43
C ARG A 215 -8.09 23.23 -16.07
N ASN A 216 -7.79 22.31 -16.97
CA ASN A 216 -8.77 21.46 -17.62
C ASN A 216 -8.23 20.03 -17.75
N PRO A 217 -8.20 19.28 -16.65
CA PRO A 217 -7.55 17.96 -16.60
C PRO A 217 -8.42 16.86 -17.22
N SER A 218 -9.03 17.12 -18.38
CA SER A 218 -9.73 16.07 -19.13
C SER A 218 -8.73 15.05 -19.67
N PHE A 219 -8.95 13.79 -19.36
CA PHE A 219 -8.09 12.69 -19.80
C PHE A 219 -8.54 12.09 -21.15
N ALA A 220 -9.64 12.61 -21.75
CA ALA A 220 -10.21 12.11 -22.99
C ALA A 220 -9.21 12.08 -24.16
N ALA A 221 -8.34 13.09 -24.26
CA ALA A 221 -7.32 13.18 -25.32
C ALA A 221 -6.27 12.05 -25.23
N TYR A 222 -6.10 11.42 -24.07
CA TYR A 222 -5.08 10.40 -23.83
C TYR A 222 -5.60 8.96 -23.89
N MET A 223 -6.91 8.77 -24.04
CA MET A 223 -7.52 7.42 -24.07
C MET A 223 -7.02 6.55 -25.23
N GLY A 224 -6.58 7.16 -26.33
CA GLY A 224 -5.96 6.46 -27.45
C GLY A 224 -4.54 5.93 -27.19
N LEU A 225 -3.94 6.25 -26.03
CA LEU A 225 -2.62 5.75 -25.62
C LEU A 225 -2.66 4.41 -24.87
N ASP A 226 -3.85 3.78 -24.77
CA ASP A 226 -4.04 2.49 -24.09
C ASP A 226 -3.01 1.46 -24.58
N THR A 227 -2.34 0.80 -23.62
CA THR A 227 -1.38 -0.24 -23.89
C THR A 227 -1.45 -1.35 -22.85
N ARG A 228 -1.20 -2.59 -23.31
CA ARG A 228 -1.12 -3.78 -22.46
C ARG A 228 0.33 -4.22 -22.20
N THR A 229 1.31 -3.48 -22.71
CA THR A 229 2.73 -3.80 -22.59
C THR A 229 3.53 -2.63 -22.05
N GLY A 230 4.76 -2.90 -21.63
CA GLY A 230 5.67 -1.90 -21.10
C GLY A 230 5.24 -1.32 -19.74
N PRO A 231 5.95 -0.29 -19.25
CA PRO A 231 5.67 0.33 -17.94
C PRO A 231 4.26 0.92 -17.85
N LYS A 232 3.76 1.54 -18.91
CA LYS A 232 2.46 2.20 -18.97
C LYS A 232 1.25 1.26 -19.01
N ARG A 233 1.46 -0.07 -19.08
CA ARG A 233 0.36 -1.06 -19.03
C ARG A 233 -0.53 -0.96 -17.79
N VAL A 234 -0.08 -0.25 -16.77
CA VAL A 234 -0.81 -0.04 -15.51
C VAL A 234 -1.67 1.22 -15.51
N CYS A 235 -1.55 2.06 -16.53
CA CYS A 235 -2.28 3.34 -16.64
C CYS A 235 -3.74 3.18 -17.09
N TRP A 236 -4.10 2.01 -17.58
CA TRP A 236 -5.40 1.74 -18.20
C TRP A 236 -6.06 0.57 -17.47
N ASN A 237 -7.34 0.37 -17.69
CA ASN A 237 -8.05 -0.76 -17.12
C ASN A 237 -7.35 -2.07 -17.50
N SER A 238 -6.41 -2.48 -16.68
CA SER A 238 -5.72 -3.74 -16.81
C SER A 238 -5.75 -4.45 -15.47
N TRP A 239 -6.01 -5.74 -15.50
CA TRP A 239 -5.98 -6.58 -14.29
C TRP A 239 -4.58 -6.70 -13.68
N ILE A 240 -3.54 -6.26 -14.36
CA ILE A 240 -2.14 -6.24 -13.88
C ILE A 240 -1.92 -5.14 -12.85
N ALA A 241 -2.50 -3.96 -13.10
CA ALA A 241 -2.65 -2.99 -12.04
C ALA A 241 -3.79 -3.48 -11.18
N PRO A 242 -3.59 -3.65 -9.90
CA PRO A 242 -4.72 -3.95 -9.06
C PRO A 242 -5.74 -2.80 -9.00
N HIS A 243 -5.53 -1.71 -9.73
CA HIS A 243 -6.38 -0.53 -9.67
C HIS A 243 -7.09 -0.34 -11.02
N ASN A 244 -8.41 -0.21 -10.96
CA ASN A 244 -9.17 0.19 -12.13
C ASN A 244 -9.07 1.71 -12.34
N PHE A 245 -9.40 2.13 -13.56
CA PHE A 245 -9.36 3.51 -14.01
C PHE A 245 -10.32 4.39 -13.19
N GLU A 246 -11.50 3.89 -12.88
CA GLU A 246 -12.55 4.57 -12.13
C GLU A 246 -12.11 4.90 -10.71
N GLY A 247 -11.53 3.93 -10.02
CA GLY A 247 -11.05 4.09 -8.65
C GLY A 247 -9.89 5.07 -8.53
N PHE A 248 -9.00 5.11 -9.54
CA PHE A 248 -7.96 6.12 -9.60
C PHE A 248 -8.55 7.53 -9.59
N PHE A 249 -9.47 7.83 -10.50
CA PHE A 249 -10.06 9.17 -10.61
C PHE A 249 -10.95 9.51 -9.42
N MET A 250 -11.62 8.51 -8.82
CA MET A 250 -12.35 8.74 -7.58
C MET A 250 -11.41 9.17 -6.45
N ASN A 251 -10.30 8.45 -6.24
CA ASN A 251 -9.34 8.80 -5.20
C ASN A 251 -8.70 10.16 -5.42
N MET A 252 -8.26 10.45 -6.64
CA MET A 252 -7.65 11.74 -6.96
C MET A 252 -8.63 12.90 -6.79
N GLY A 253 -9.89 12.72 -7.21
CA GLY A 253 -10.94 13.70 -6.99
C GLY A 253 -11.21 13.95 -5.51
N ASP A 254 -11.24 12.88 -4.68
CA ASP A 254 -11.37 13.00 -3.22
C ASP A 254 -10.23 13.82 -2.61
N MET A 255 -9.01 13.62 -3.07
CA MET A 255 -7.86 14.39 -2.59
C MET A 255 -7.97 15.88 -3.00
N LEU A 256 -8.41 16.19 -4.21
CA LEU A 256 -8.63 17.56 -4.64
C LEU A 256 -9.76 18.24 -3.85
N VAL A 257 -10.88 17.55 -3.63
CA VAL A 257 -11.96 18.04 -2.77
C VAL A 257 -11.43 18.32 -1.37
N LYS A 258 -10.69 17.41 -0.77
CA LYS A 258 -10.08 17.59 0.55
C LYS A 258 -9.12 18.77 0.58
N ALA A 259 -8.39 19.04 -0.51
CA ALA A 259 -7.54 20.22 -0.66
C ALA A 259 -8.32 21.54 -0.83
N GLY A 260 -9.64 21.49 -1.04
CA GLY A 260 -10.49 22.65 -1.32
C GLY A 260 -10.66 22.98 -2.80
N ASP A 261 -10.01 22.24 -3.70
CA ASP A 261 -10.11 22.41 -5.15
C ASP A 261 -11.23 21.53 -5.75
N TRP A 262 -12.45 21.75 -5.27
CA TRP A 262 -13.61 20.98 -5.67
C TRP A 262 -14.00 21.20 -7.15
N ALA A 263 -13.70 22.36 -7.73
CA ALA A 263 -14.00 22.65 -9.13
C ALA A 263 -13.15 21.78 -10.07
N THR A 264 -11.83 21.69 -9.84
CA THR A 264 -10.95 20.78 -10.57
C THR A 264 -11.34 19.32 -10.32
N ALA A 265 -11.72 19.00 -9.08
CA ALA A 265 -12.13 17.64 -8.71
C ALA A 265 -13.32 17.13 -9.53
N GLN A 266 -14.28 17.99 -9.90
CA GLN A 266 -15.42 17.58 -10.74
C GLN A 266 -14.96 17.06 -12.11
N THR A 267 -13.99 17.72 -12.74
CA THR A 267 -13.41 17.24 -14.01
C THR A 267 -12.62 15.95 -13.81
N ILE A 268 -11.85 15.84 -12.73
CA ILE A 268 -11.10 14.63 -12.39
C ILE A 268 -12.06 13.44 -12.17
N TYR A 269 -13.11 13.60 -11.37
CA TYR A 269 -14.13 12.57 -11.20
C TYR A 269 -14.79 12.16 -12.53
N ALA A 270 -15.11 13.15 -13.39
CA ALA A 270 -15.75 12.89 -14.66
C ALA A 270 -14.90 12.00 -15.60
N ASN A 271 -13.57 12.02 -15.47
CA ASN A 271 -12.69 11.15 -16.24
C ASN A 271 -12.96 9.66 -16.00
N ALA A 272 -13.45 9.26 -14.83
CA ALA A 272 -13.83 7.86 -14.57
C ALA A 272 -14.87 7.34 -15.61
N LYS A 273 -15.72 8.23 -16.15
CA LYS A 273 -16.73 7.90 -17.16
C LYS A 273 -16.15 7.60 -18.55
N LEU A 274 -14.87 7.89 -18.76
CA LEU A 274 -14.16 7.53 -19.99
C LEU A 274 -13.85 6.03 -20.07
N SER A 275 -13.92 5.32 -18.95
CA SER A 275 -13.72 3.88 -18.90
C SER A 275 -14.83 3.15 -19.66
N PRO A 276 -14.49 2.17 -20.52
CA PRO A 276 -15.49 1.31 -21.15
C PRO A 276 -16.27 0.46 -20.13
N ASP A 277 -15.70 0.24 -18.93
CA ASP A 277 -16.29 -0.59 -17.89
C ASP A 277 -17.12 0.23 -16.88
N TYR A 278 -17.17 1.56 -17.02
CA TYR A 278 -17.87 2.45 -16.08
C TYR A 278 -19.33 2.06 -15.82
N ALA A 279 -20.05 1.64 -16.87
CA ALA A 279 -21.47 1.27 -16.73
C ALA A 279 -21.69 0.09 -15.77
N GLN A 280 -20.73 -0.84 -15.69
CA GLN A 280 -20.75 -2.02 -14.84
C GLN A 280 -20.11 -1.78 -13.46
N TRP A 281 -19.35 -0.72 -13.32
CA TRP A 281 -18.66 -0.42 -12.06
C TRP A 281 -19.64 -0.17 -10.91
N LYS A 282 -19.50 -0.91 -9.83
CA LYS A 282 -20.47 -0.93 -8.73
C LYS A 282 -20.53 0.37 -7.95
N PHE A 283 -19.47 1.17 -7.98
CA PHE A 283 -19.36 2.42 -7.22
C PHE A 283 -19.71 3.68 -8.03
N LYS A 284 -20.25 3.53 -9.25
CA LYS A 284 -20.68 4.67 -10.07
C LYS A 284 -21.66 5.60 -9.36
N GLY A 285 -22.59 5.06 -8.57
CA GLY A 285 -23.53 5.88 -7.78
C GLY A 285 -22.84 6.74 -6.73
N VAL A 286 -21.81 6.18 -6.09
CA VAL A 286 -20.97 6.94 -5.14
C VAL A 286 -20.22 8.06 -5.85
N LEU A 287 -19.66 7.79 -7.03
CA LEU A 287 -18.98 8.82 -7.82
C LEU A 287 -19.92 9.95 -8.26
N GLU A 288 -21.11 9.63 -8.73
CA GLU A 288 -22.10 10.66 -9.13
C GLU A 288 -22.50 11.55 -7.94
N GLU A 289 -22.67 10.96 -6.76
CA GLU A 289 -22.91 11.76 -5.55
C GLU A 289 -21.71 12.66 -5.22
N ARG A 290 -20.48 12.16 -5.34
CA ARG A 290 -19.26 12.95 -5.11
C ARG A 290 -19.14 14.14 -6.09
N ILE A 291 -19.45 13.94 -7.37
CA ILE A 291 -19.47 15.02 -8.36
C ILE A 291 -20.49 16.08 -7.95
N THR A 292 -21.70 15.65 -7.58
CA THR A 292 -22.79 16.57 -7.22
C THR A 292 -22.50 17.33 -5.92
N ARG A 293 -21.84 16.67 -4.95
CA ARG A 293 -21.58 17.22 -3.60
C ARG A 293 -20.14 17.66 -3.39
N ALA A 294 -19.34 17.83 -4.45
CA ALA A 294 -17.91 18.09 -4.34
C ALA A 294 -17.59 19.25 -3.40
N GLU A 295 -18.27 20.39 -3.54
CA GLU A 295 -18.08 21.56 -2.67
C GLU A 295 -18.46 21.28 -1.20
N ALA A 296 -19.63 20.66 -0.97
CA ALA A 296 -20.07 20.30 0.38
C ALA A 296 -19.15 19.29 1.06
N ASN A 297 -18.55 18.40 0.29
CA ASN A 297 -17.65 17.37 0.81
C ASN A 297 -16.28 17.92 1.24
N VAL A 298 -15.92 19.18 0.90
CA VAL A 298 -14.66 19.79 1.40
C VAL A 298 -14.62 19.76 2.92
N ALA A 299 -15.70 20.18 3.59
CA ALA A 299 -15.79 20.14 5.04
C ALA A 299 -15.78 18.69 5.56
N ALA A 300 -16.58 17.79 4.96
CA ALA A 300 -16.72 16.42 5.39
C ALA A 300 -15.38 15.65 5.33
N PHE A 301 -14.59 15.82 4.26
CA PHE A 301 -13.31 15.12 4.09
C PHE A 301 -12.20 15.63 5.04
N ASN A 302 -12.37 16.82 5.60
CA ASN A 302 -11.46 17.40 6.58
C ASN A 302 -11.88 17.16 8.04
N LEU A 303 -13.07 16.60 8.29
CA LEU A 303 -13.47 16.24 9.64
C LEU A 303 -12.59 15.15 10.23
N ALA A 304 -12.18 15.34 11.49
CA ALA A 304 -11.50 14.29 12.24
C ALA A 304 -12.45 13.09 12.46
N SER A 305 -11.89 11.86 12.51
CA SER A 305 -12.67 10.64 12.66
C SER A 305 -13.63 10.66 13.86
N ARG A 306 -13.25 11.35 14.94
CA ARG A 306 -14.07 11.50 16.16
C ARG A 306 -15.26 12.46 16.03
N GLY A 307 -15.34 13.27 14.98
CA GLY A 307 -16.42 14.23 14.73
C GLY A 307 -17.39 13.80 13.64
N ARG A 308 -17.23 12.60 13.08
CA ARG A 308 -18.04 12.13 11.95
C ARG A 308 -19.31 11.47 12.43
N GLY A 309 -20.45 11.85 11.83
CA GLY A 309 -21.71 11.14 11.92
C GLY A 309 -21.70 9.87 11.05
N ALA A 310 -22.60 8.93 11.32
CA ALA A 310 -22.69 7.65 10.60
C ALA A 310 -22.97 7.79 9.08
N GLY A 311 -23.39 8.96 8.61
CA GLY A 311 -23.69 9.24 7.20
C GLY A 311 -22.71 10.18 6.51
N ASP A 312 -21.67 10.64 7.20
CA ASP A 312 -20.74 11.62 6.63
C ASP A 312 -19.89 11.00 5.53
N ALA A 313 -19.74 11.71 4.42
CA ALA A 313 -18.86 11.31 3.35
C ALA A 313 -17.40 11.26 3.83
N VAL A 314 -16.70 10.20 3.47
CA VAL A 314 -15.27 10.00 3.78
C VAL A 314 -14.48 9.81 2.49
N ILE A 315 -13.22 10.23 2.49
CA ILE A 315 -12.34 9.95 1.36
C ILE A 315 -12.20 8.44 1.14
N MET A 316 -11.89 8.05 -0.09
CA MET A 316 -11.86 6.64 -0.51
C MET A 316 -11.02 5.75 0.42
N ASN A 317 -9.84 6.20 0.83
CA ASN A 317 -8.95 5.43 1.72
C ASN A 317 -9.56 5.12 3.10
N HIS A 318 -10.55 5.87 3.55
CA HIS A 318 -11.25 5.63 4.82
C HIS A 318 -12.64 5.01 4.63
N SER A 319 -13.00 4.66 3.40
CA SER A 319 -14.32 4.12 3.08
C SER A 319 -14.41 2.61 3.31
N ARG A 320 -15.65 2.11 3.35
CA ARG A 320 -15.95 0.68 3.41
C ARG A 320 -15.64 -0.07 2.09
N PHE A 321 -15.14 0.64 1.07
CA PHE A 321 -14.79 0.13 -0.25
C PHE A 321 -13.39 0.60 -0.70
N ALA A 322 -12.53 0.90 0.25
CA ALA A 322 -11.18 1.43 0.02
C ALA A 322 -10.35 0.61 -0.98
N CYS A 323 -10.42 -0.72 -0.88
CA CYS A 323 -9.79 -1.63 -1.84
C CYS A 323 -10.74 -2.00 -2.98
N SER A 324 -11.97 -2.44 -2.64
CA SER A 324 -12.91 -2.92 -3.64
C SER A 324 -13.31 -1.85 -4.66
N GLY A 325 -13.29 -0.57 -4.32
CA GLY A 325 -13.53 0.52 -5.26
C GLY A 325 -12.54 0.57 -6.43
N CYS A 326 -11.28 0.17 -6.19
CA CYS A 326 -10.24 0.12 -7.22
C CYS A 326 -10.06 -1.27 -7.85
N HIS A 327 -10.38 -2.34 -7.13
CA HIS A 327 -10.06 -3.70 -7.54
C HIS A 327 -11.24 -4.47 -8.12
N GLN A 328 -12.46 -3.99 -7.88
CA GLN A 328 -13.66 -4.62 -8.38
C GLN A 328 -13.84 -4.39 -9.87
N ARG A 329 -14.20 -5.44 -10.61
CA ARG A 329 -14.60 -5.42 -12.01
C ARG A 329 -16.09 -5.59 -12.14
#